data_54709c1f2c964fd4283a2f3896f7700d
#
_entry.id   54709c1f2c964fd4283a2f3896f7700d
#
_cell.length_a   1.000
_cell.length_b   1.000
_cell.length_c   1.000
_cell.angle_alpha   90.00
_cell.angle_beta   90.00
_cell.angle_gamma   90.00
#
_symmetry.space_group_name_H-M   'P 1'
#
loop_
_entity.id
_entity.type
_entity.pdbx_description
1 polymer ?
#
loop_
_entity_poly.entity_id
_entity_poly.type
_entity_poly.pdbx_seq_one_letter_code
_entity_poly.pdbx_strand_id
1 'polypeptide(L)'
;MRSRSAGVLFAFIVLMVASSGATCPQYLRGYQYGTMPLPRALPSHATLSDVITAVHDNTDRVRSYMAPQAVLTVQGVPRLSAAVACEPPRRFRLRAQTAVTGNELDIGSNDDLFWLWIRRHEPAVLLFCRHDQYLESRARELLPIRPEWMPELLGLVRFMPTDAHEGPFQLPDGRIEIRSRIVSPEGTLSKSTVLDGTTGLVLEQHLFSPTGERLASVRTTRHRFDPTSGSALPRLVEVSWPAAKIDFQLDLATVTTNMPPPNEPGQLWQMPAYEGYRPVDLANENIGSHMQAQPSSEPQR
;
A
#
# COMPACT_ATOMS: atom_id res chain seq x y z
N MET A 1 -77.46 5.33 4.28
CA MET A 1 -76.44 6.41 4.09
C MET A 1 -75.10 5.92 4.57
N ARG A 2 -74.34 5.33 3.68
CA ARG A 2 -72.97 4.78 3.98
C ARG A 2 -72.11 4.99 2.76
N SER A 3 -70.85 5.41 3.03
CA SER A 3 -69.69 5.24 2.11
C SER A 3 -69.55 6.22 0.94
N ARG A 4 -69.48 7.53 1.21
CA ARG A 4 -68.90 8.48 0.25
C ARG A 4 -67.64 9.22 0.77
N SER A 5 -67.37 9.08 2.07
CA SER A 5 -66.22 9.80 2.70
C SER A 5 -64.88 9.06 2.63
N ALA A 6 -64.88 7.72 2.45
CA ALA A 6 -63.63 6.94 2.40
C ALA A 6 -62.90 7.06 1.07
N GLY A 7 -63.67 7.25 -0.04
CA GLY A 7 -63.07 7.37 -1.37
C GLY A 7 -62.30 8.67 -1.61
N VAL A 8 -62.76 9.76 -0.97
CA VAL A 8 -62.15 11.08 -1.12
C VAL A 8 -60.84 11.17 -0.35
N LEU A 9 -60.77 10.52 0.82
CA LEU A 9 -59.52 10.51 1.62
C LEU A 9 -58.41 9.70 0.94
N PHE A 10 -58.74 8.61 0.26
CA PHE A 10 -57.78 7.78 -0.45
C PHE A 10 -57.24 8.46 -1.73
N ALA A 11 -58.07 9.24 -2.42
CA ALA A 11 -57.67 10.05 -3.58
C ALA A 11 -56.70 11.18 -3.19
N PHE A 12 -56.88 11.79 -1.99
CA PHE A 12 -55.97 12.83 -1.51
C PHE A 12 -54.60 12.29 -1.07
N ILE A 13 -54.54 11.10 -0.48
CA ILE A 13 -53.29 10.47 -0.10
C ILE A 13 -52.48 10.03 -1.34
N VAL A 14 -53.13 9.51 -2.36
CA VAL A 14 -52.47 9.14 -3.62
C VAL A 14 -51.98 10.38 -4.39
N LEU A 15 -52.65 11.51 -4.32
CA LEU A 15 -52.23 12.74 -4.97
C LEU A 15 -51.07 13.43 -4.25
N MET A 16 -50.93 13.25 -2.93
CA MET A 16 -49.79 13.77 -2.17
C MET A 16 -48.49 12.95 -2.35
N VAL A 17 -48.60 11.65 -2.66
CA VAL A 17 -47.44 10.80 -2.96
C VAL A 17 -46.90 11.03 -4.41
N ALA A 18 -47.77 11.46 -5.32
CA ALA A 18 -47.37 11.75 -6.71
C ALA A 18 -46.71 13.15 -6.87
N SER A 19 -46.84 14.05 -5.90
CA SER A 19 -46.21 15.39 -5.97
C SER A 19 -44.89 15.52 -5.21
N SER A 20 -44.49 14.53 -4.45
CA SER A 20 -43.11 14.41 -3.95
C SER A 20 -42.22 13.81 -5.03
N GLY A 21 -42.16 14.44 -6.19
CA GLY A 21 -41.05 14.29 -7.12
C GLY A 21 -39.80 14.72 -6.36
N ALA A 22 -39.11 13.73 -5.78
CA ALA A 22 -37.77 13.95 -5.31
C ALA A 22 -36.92 14.35 -6.51
N THR A 23 -36.85 15.65 -6.76
CA THR A 23 -35.73 16.22 -7.49
C THR A 23 -34.53 15.93 -6.64
N CYS A 24 -33.92 14.75 -6.85
CA CYS A 24 -32.54 14.54 -6.43
C CYS A 24 -31.76 15.74 -6.94
N PRO A 25 -31.19 16.55 -6.04
CA PRO A 25 -30.33 17.62 -6.50
C PRO A 25 -29.25 16.95 -7.34
N GLN A 26 -29.06 17.41 -8.56
CA GLN A 26 -28.00 16.98 -9.48
C GLN A 26 -26.57 17.19 -8.90
N TYR A 27 -26.46 17.50 -7.62
CA TYR A 27 -25.21 17.59 -6.85
C TYR A 27 -24.54 16.25 -6.56
N LEU A 28 -25.20 15.10 -6.85
CA LEU A 28 -24.58 13.78 -6.84
C LEU A 28 -24.16 13.30 -8.26
N ARG A 29 -24.06 14.18 -9.24
CA ARG A 29 -23.07 13.95 -10.27
C ARG A 29 -21.73 13.96 -9.54
N GLY A 30 -21.30 12.77 -9.12
CA GLY A 30 -19.93 12.54 -8.73
C GLY A 30 -19.10 13.27 -9.77
N TYR A 31 -18.24 14.17 -9.33
CA TYR A 31 -17.20 14.71 -10.16
C TYR A 31 -16.56 13.49 -10.81
N GLN A 32 -16.96 13.16 -12.02
CA GLN A 32 -16.08 12.44 -12.91
C GLN A 32 -14.95 13.44 -13.07
N TYR A 33 -13.94 13.28 -12.20
CA TYR A 33 -12.64 13.84 -12.47
C TYR A 33 -12.30 13.27 -13.83
N GLY A 34 -12.56 14.03 -14.89
CA GLY A 34 -12.07 13.74 -16.22
C GLY A 34 -10.60 13.47 -15.99
N THR A 35 -10.10 12.35 -16.45
CA THR A 35 -8.71 11.97 -16.29
C THR A 35 -7.88 13.13 -16.85
N MET A 36 -7.41 14.01 -15.96
CA MET A 36 -6.50 15.06 -16.37
C MET A 36 -5.32 14.35 -17.04
N PRO A 37 -4.94 14.77 -18.26
CA PRO A 37 -3.80 14.14 -18.91
C PRO A 37 -2.59 14.28 -17.99
N LEU A 38 -1.85 13.20 -17.85
CA LEU A 38 -0.63 13.17 -17.06
C LEU A 38 0.38 14.14 -17.69
N PRO A 39 1.04 15.01 -16.89
CA PRO A 39 1.99 15.97 -17.41
C PRO A 39 3.20 15.26 -18.04
N ARG A 40 3.72 15.79 -19.14
CA ARG A 40 5.01 15.37 -19.66
C ARG A 40 6.10 15.91 -18.71
N ALA A 41 6.93 15.02 -18.20
CA ALA A 41 8.01 15.39 -17.28
C ALA A 41 9.39 15.17 -17.90
N LEU A 42 9.51 14.32 -18.94
CA LEU A 42 10.78 13.96 -19.55
C LEU A 42 10.92 14.53 -20.97
N PRO A 43 12.11 15.05 -21.33
CA PRO A 43 12.47 15.39 -22.71
C PRO A 43 12.65 14.12 -23.56
N SER A 44 12.65 14.25 -24.88
CA SER A 44 12.77 13.12 -25.83
C SER A 44 14.08 12.32 -25.67
N HIS A 45 15.14 12.95 -25.17
CA HIS A 45 16.43 12.35 -24.89
C HIS A 45 16.83 12.64 -23.45
N ALA A 46 16.02 12.12 -22.52
CA ALA A 46 16.26 12.32 -21.08
C ALA A 46 17.59 11.66 -20.67
N THR A 47 18.37 12.39 -19.92
CA THR A 47 19.55 11.85 -19.23
C THR A 47 19.13 11.12 -17.94
N LEU A 48 20.07 10.38 -17.34
CA LEU A 48 19.82 9.74 -16.03
C LEU A 48 19.42 10.78 -14.97
N SER A 49 20.08 11.96 -14.98
CA SER A 49 19.77 13.07 -14.07
C SER A 49 18.36 13.60 -14.28
N ASP A 50 17.91 13.74 -15.52
CA ASP A 50 16.55 14.21 -15.83
C ASP A 50 15.50 13.22 -15.29
N VAL A 51 15.74 11.93 -15.46
CA VAL A 51 14.82 10.88 -14.97
C VAL A 51 14.76 10.88 -13.44
N ILE A 52 15.91 10.90 -12.77
CA ILE A 52 15.98 10.94 -11.30
C ILE A 52 15.27 12.20 -10.77
N THR A 53 15.52 13.35 -11.38
CA THR A 53 14.88 14.61 -11.00
C THR A 53 13.35 14.53 -11.17
N ALA A 54 12.85 14.04 -12.30
CA ALA A 54 11.43 13.92 -12.54
C ALA A 54 10.73 12.98 -11.54
N VAL A 55 11.37 11.87 -11.17
CA VAL A 55 10.85 10.94 -10.15
C VAL A 55 10.84 11.60 -8.77
N HIS A 56 11.91 12.25 -8.39
CA HIS A 56 12.01 12.96 -7.11
C HIS A 56 11.01 14.10 -7.03
N ASP A 57 10.87 14.90 -8.07
CA ASP A 57 9.88 15.99 -8.12
C ASP A 57 8.45 15.50 -7.91
N ASN A 58 8.11 14.33 -8.47
CA ASN A 58 6.81 13.70 -8.24
C ASN A 58 6.65 13.19 -6.80
N THR A 59 7.69 12.60 -6.24
CA THR A 59 7.69 12.01 -4.89
C THR A 59 7.71 13.07 -3.81
N ASP A 60 8.55 14.08 -3.92
CA ASP A 60 8.83 15.10 -2.87
C ASP A 60 7.65 16.03 -2.60
N ARG A 61 6.73 16.12 -3.56
CA ARG A 61 5.48 16.87 -3.39
C ARG A 61 4.51 16.18 -2.44
N VAL A 62 4.70 14.87 -2.16
CA VAL A 62 3.82 14.10 -1.28
C VAL A 62 4.46 13.98 0.11
N ARG A 63 3.99 14.81 1.04
CA ARG A 63 4.42 14.79 2.44
C ARG A 63 3.58 13.82 3.29
N SER A 64 2.31 13.68 2.95
CA SER A 64 1.42 12.69 3.54
C SER A 64 0.52 12.09 2.45
N TYR A 65 0.17 10.83 2.62
CA TYR A 65 -0.64 10.05 1.69
C TYR A 65 -1.66 9.24 2.48
N MET A 66 -2.90 9.26 2.05
CA MET A 66 -3.96 8.45 2.64
C MET A 66 -4.86 7.86 1.57
N ALA A 67 -5.15 6.56 1.70
CA ALA A 67 -6.17 5.84 0.93
C ALA A 67 -7.09 5.10 1.92
N PRO A 68 -8.12 5.77 2.46
CA PRO A 68 -8.98 5.18 3.50
C PRO A 68 -9.93 4.12 2.96
N GLN A 69 -10.14 4.07 1.67
CA GLN A 69 -11.03 3.14 0.97
C GLN A 69 -10.24 2.37 -0.09
N ALA A 70 -9.39 1.49 0.37
CA ALA A 70 -8.65 0.56 -0.47
C ALA A 70 -9.27 -0.84 -0.41
N VAL A 71 -8.94 -1.67 -1.41
CA VAL A 71 -9.29 -3.09 -1.41
C VAL A 71 -8.01 -3.89 -1.58
N LEU A 72 -7.75 -4.77 -0.61
CA LEU A 72 -6.65 -5.72 -0.65
C LEU A 72 -7.18 -7.07 -1.16
N THR A 73 -6.58 -7.56 -2.23
CA THR A 73 -6.86 -8.89 -2.80
C THR A 73 -5.60 -9.74 -2.69
N VAL A 74 -5.69 -10.87 -1.99
CA VAL A 74 -4.63 -11.86 -1.86
C VAL A 74 -5.15 -13.18 -2.41
N GLN A 75 -4.32 -13.93 -3.12
CA GLN A 75 -4.74 -15.22 -3.68
C GLN A 75 -5.20 -16.17 -2.57
N GLY A 76 -6.37 -16.78 -2.76
CA GLY A 76 -6.95 -17.73 -1.79
C GLY A 76 -7.60 -17.09 -0.55
N VAL A 77 -7.65 -15.77 -0.47
CA VAL A 77 -8.28 -15.02 0.62
C VAL A 77 -9.46 -14.20 0.08
N PRO A 78 -10.59 -14.10 0.78
CA PRO A 78 -11.65 -13.16 0.42
C PRO A 78 -11.11 -11.73 0.34
N ARG A 79 -11.71 -10.89 -0.51
CA ARG A 79 -11.34 -9.47 -0.59
C ARG A 79 -11.49 -8.79 0.76
N LEU A 80 -10.47 -8.03 1.14
CA LEU A 80 -10.43 -7.27 2.38
C LEU A 80 -10.64 -5.79 2.10
N SER A 81 -11.48 -5.14 2.89
CA SER A 81 -11.50 -3.67 2.95
C SER A 81 -10.21 -3.20 3.61
N ALA A 82 -9.53 -2.26 3.01
CA ALA A 82 -8.23 -1.81 3.49
C ALA A 82 -8.16 -0.27 3.63
N ALA A 83 -7.24 0.17 4.46
CA ALA A 83 -6.85 1.56 4.59
C ALA A 83 -5.32 1.66 4.58
N VAL A 84 -4.80 2.59 3.79
CA VAL A 84 -3.36 2.85 3.68
C VAL A 84 -3.08 4.28 4.08
N ALA A 85 -2.04 4.48 4.88
CA ALA A 85 -1.50 5.79 5.21
C ALA A 85 0.03 5.76 5.09
N CYS A 86 0.63 6.87 4.68
CA CYS A 86 2.08 7.00 4.58
C CYS A 86 2.50 8.45 4.81
N GLU A 87 3.56 8.63 5.58
CA GLU A 87 4.36 9.87 5.69
C GLU A 87 5.83 9.49 5.47
N PRO A 88 6.37 9.68 4.25
CA PRO A 88 7.76 9.32 3.98
C PRO A 88 8.74 10.03 4.93
N PRO A 89 9.91 9.44 5.25
CA PRO A 89 10.44 8.23 4.64
C PRO A 89 10.04 6.91 5.32
N ARG A 90 9.57 6.92 6.58
CA ARG A 90 9.44 5.69 7.39
C ARG A 90 8.02 5.39 7.87
N ARG A 91 7.16 6.39 7.97
CA ARG A 91 5.81 6.19 8.50
C ARG A 91 4.92 5.60 7.42
N PHE A 92 4.47 4.39 7.67
CA PHE A 92 3.58 3.63 6.79
C PHE A 92 2.61 2.81 7.62
N ARG A 93 1.37 2.69 7.18
CA ARG A 93 0.41 1.76 7.77
C ARG A 93 -0.55 1.24 6.72
N LEU A 94 -0.69 -0.08 6.67
CA LEU A 94 -1.72 -0.81 5.94
C LEU A 94 -2.54 -1.62 6.94
N ARG A 95 -3.81 -1.33 7.04
CA ARG A 95 -4.78 -2.15 7.79
C ARG A 95 -5.77 -2.75 6.83
N ALA A 96 -6.11 -4.03 7.03
CA ALA A 96 -7.11 -4.71 6.24
C ALA A 96 -8.08 -5.48 7.14
N GLN A 97 -9.36 -5.51 6.76
CA GLN A 97 -10.43 -6.05 7.57
C GLN A 97 -11.50 -6.72 6.71
N THR A 98 -12.25 -7.62 7.33
CA THR A 98 -13.50 -8.14 6.79
C THR A 98 -14.69 -7.49 7.51
N ALA A 99 -15.85 -7.49 6.87
CA ALA A 99 -17.07 -7.01 7.51
C ALA A 99 -17.55 -7.92 8.68
N VAL A 100 -17.14 -9.18 8.69
CA VAL A 100 -17.61 -10.19 9.65
C VAL A 100 -16.70 -10.30 10.86
N THR A 101 -15.39 -10.35 10.63
CA THR A 101 -14.41 -10.66 11.69
C THR A 101 -13.63 -9.42 12.16
N GLY A 102 -13.79 -8.29 11.48
CA GLY A 102 -13.03 -7.07 11.77
C GLY A 102 -11.61 -7.12 11.22
N ASN A 103 -10.64 -6.57 11.96
CA ASN A 103 -9.25 -6.49 11.52
C ASN A 103 -8.64 -7.88 11.29
N GLU A 104 -7.98 -8.06 10.15
CA GLU A 104 -7.28 -9.29 9.76
C GLU A 104 -5.78 -9.09 9.60
N LEU A 105 -5.37 -7.87 9.23
CA LEU A 105 -3.98 -7.51 8.97
C LEU A 105 -3.70 -6.09 9.47
N ASP A 106 -2.56 -5.88 10.10
CA ASP A 106 -2.01 -4.57 10.42
C ASP A 106 -0.49 -4.61 10.19
N ILE A 107 -0.04 -3.94 9.15
CA ILE A 107 1.37 -3.71 8.86
C ILE A 107 1.63 -2.24 9.09
N GLY A 108 2.63 -1.91 9.88
CA GLY A 108 2.97 -0.54 10.11
C GLY A 108 4.44 -0.30 10.39
N SER A 109 4.81 0.95 10.27
CA SER A 109 6.14 1.47 10.51
C SER A 109 6.03 2.89 11.02
N ASN A 110 6.84 3.22 12.00
CA ASN A 110 7.04 4.58 12.49
C ASN A 110 8.53 4.96 12.42
N ASP A 111 8.92 6.01 13.11
CA ASP A 111 10.30 6.48 13.05
C ASP A 111 11.31 5.50 13.69
N ASP A 112 10.86 4.65 14.63
CA ASP A 112 11.70 3.78 15.44
C ASP A 112 11.66 2.31 15.01
N LEU A 113 10.46 1.80 14.71
CA LEU A 113 10.24 0.37 14.49
C LEU A 113 9.15 0.10 13.44
N PHE A 114 9.10 -1.11 12.96
CA PHE A 114 8.01 -1.62 12.15
C PHE A 114 7.36 -2.83 12.82
N TRP A 115 6.10 -3.12 12.45
CA TRP A 115 5.35 -4.24 12.99
C TRP A 115 4.53 -4.95 11.92
N LEU A 116 4.22 -6.22 12.21
CA LEU A 116 3.32 -7.05 11.43
C LEU A 116 2.40 -7.82 12.38
N TRP A 117 1.11 -7.64 12.21
CA TRP A 117 0.10 -8.44 12.88
C TRP A 117 -0.83 -9.06 11.85
N ILE A 118 -1.08 -10.38 12.00
CA ILE A 118 -2.01 -11.15 11.18
C ILE A 118 -2.90 -11.94 12.16
N ARG A 119 -4.22 -11.73 12.06
CA ARG A 119 -5.19 -12.31 12.99
C ARG A 119 -5.10 -13.82 13.13
N ARG A 120 -4.84 -14.55 12.05
CA ARG A 120 -4.82 -16.01 12.02
C ARG A 120 -3.41 -16.59 12.01
N HIS A 121 -2.45 -15.79 12.40
CA HIS A 121 -1.08 -16.28 12.54
C HIS A 121 -0.97 -17.14 13.81
N GLU A 122 -0.33 -18.30 13.70
CA GLU A 122 0.01 -19.14 14.83
C GLU A 122 1.53 -19.26 14.98
N PRO A 123 2.07 -19.01 16.15
CA PRO A 123 1.41 -18.57 17.40
C PRO A 123 0.78 -17.16 17.28
N ALA A 124 -0.18 -16.84 18.17
CA ALA A 124 -0.83 -15.53 18.24
C ALA A 124 0.17 -14.46 18.71
N VAL A 125 0.83 -13.79 17.79
CA VAL A 125 1.88 -12.81 18.07
C VAL A 125 1.69 -11.53 17.24
N LEU A 126 2.17 -10.43 17.78
CA LEU A 126 2.45 -9.19 17.09
C LEU A 126 3.97 -9.09 16.90
N LEU A 127 4.43 -9.28 15.69
CA LEU A 127 5.85 -9.23 15.35
C LEU A 127 6.28 -7.77 15.20
N PHE A 128 7.44 -7.41 15.76
CA PHE A 128 8.02 -6.10 15.53
C PHE A 128 9.56 -6.17 15.50
N CYS A 129 10.18 -5.14 14.93
CA CYS A 129 11.61 -4.97 14.96
C CYS A 129 11.95 -3.48 14.84
N ARG A 130 13.01 -3.06 15.53
CA ARG A 130 13.56 -1.72 15.37
C ARG A 130 14.31 -1.60 14.06
N HIS A 131 14.24 -0.42 13.42
CA HIS A 131 14.91 -0.18 12.14
C HIS A 131 16.43 -0.35 12.21
N ASP A 132 17.04 0.08 13.32
CA ASP A 132 18.48 -0.02 13.53
C ASP A 132 18.96 -1.47 13.77
N GLN A 133 18.07 -2.39 14.11
CA GLN A 133 18.35 -3.81 14.35
C GLN A 133 17.94 -4.71 13.18
N TYR A 134 17.24 -4.19 12.18
CA TYR A 134 16.68 -4.99 11.09
C TYR A 134 17.72 -5.85 10.37
N LEU A 135 18.89 -5.26 10.06
CA LEU A 135 19.92 -5.95 9.26
C LEU A 135 20.57 -7.13 10.01
N GLU A 136 20.57 -7.14 11.32
CA GLU A 136 21.15 -8.19 12.15
C GLU A 136 20.10 -9.16 12.69
N SER A 137 18.83 -8.88 12.46
CA SER A 137 17.70 -9.63 13.00
C SER A 137 17.15 -10.66 12.03
N ARG A 138 16.35 -11.59 12.54
CA ARG A 138 15.55 -12.53 11.73
C ARG A 138 14.41 -11.87 10.98
N ALA A 139 14.14 -10.59 11.26
CA ALA A 139 13.12 -9.83 10.52
C ALA A 139 13.36 -9.86 9.00
N ARG A 140 14.62 -9.93 8.55
CA ARG A 140 14.99 -10.06 7.13
C ARG A 140 14.46 -11.34 6.46
N GLU A 141 14.42 -12.44 7.22
CA GLU A 141 13.92 -13.73 6.73
C GLU A 141 12.41 -13.69 6.50
N LEU A 142 11.70 -12.94 7.37
CA LEU A 142 10.25 -12.78 7.32
C LEU A 142 9.82 -11.67 6.36
N LEU A 143 10.57 -10.58 6.33
CA LEU A 143 10.34 -9.39 5.50
C LEU A 143 11.63 -9.03 4.76
N PRO A 144 11.99 -9.72 3.67
CA PRO A 144 13.22 -9.44 2.92
C PRO A 144 13.20 -8.09 2.17
N ILE A 145 12.13 -7.32 2.32
CA ILE A 145 12.01 -5.94 1.84
C ILE A 145 12.21 -5.00 3.01
N ARG A 146 13.15 -4.07 2.89
CA ARG A 146 13.36 -3.04 3.92
C ARG A 146 12.10 -2.23 4.14
N PRO A 147 11.70 -1.98 5.40
CA PRO A 147 10.49 -1.21 5.69
C PRO A 147 10.48 0.19 5.06
N GLU A 148 11.65 0.80 4.86
CA GLU A 148 11.80 2.10 4.21
C GLU A 148 11.37 2.09 2.72
N TRP A 149 11.25 0.93 2.11
CA TRP A 149 10.77 0.81 0.72
C TRP A 149 9.23 0.68 0.62
N MET A 150 8.52 0.59 1.74
CA MET A 150 7.06 0.53 1.73
C MET A 150 6.39 1.73 1.03
N PRO A 151 6.88 2.98 1.17
CA PRO A 151 6.35 4.11 0.40
C PRO A 151 6.48 3.93 -1.12
N GLU A 152 7.48 3.20 -1.58
CA GLU A 152 7.69 2.97 -3.02
C GLU A 152 6.58 2.11 -3.66
N LEU A 153 5.89 1.27 -2.87
CA LEU A 153 4.70 0.54 -3.32
C LEU A 153 3.58 1.49 -3.77
N LEU A 154 3.55 2.69 -3.19
CA LEU A 154 2.56 3.72 -3.50
C LEU A 154 3.00 4.64 -4.64
N GLY A 155 4.12 4.33 -5.31
CA GLY A 155 4.72 5.15 -6.35
C GLY A 155 5.59 6.29 -5.83
N LEU A 156 5.88 6.32 -4.52
CA LEU A 156 6.76 7.32 -3.89
C LEU A 156 8.22 6.84 -3.92
N VAL A 157 8.74 6.68 -5.13
CA VAL A 157 10.07 6.10 -5.38
C VAL A 157 11.17 7.12 -5.17
N ARG A 158 12.30 6.67 -4.61
CA ARG A 158 13.51 7.47 -4.46
C ARG A 158 14.75 6.72 -4.97
N PHE A 159 15.54 7.40 -5.75
CA PHE A 159 16.89 6.96 -6.13
C PHE A 159 17.88 7.51 -5.10
N MET A 160 18.46 6.62 -4.30
CA MET A 160 19.35 7.03 -3.21
C MET A 160 20.74 7.40 -3.76
N PRO A 161 21.33 8.52 -3.34
CA PRO A 161 22.67 8.92 -3.80
C PRO A 161 23.79 7.93 -3.41
N THR A 162 23.53 7.08 -2.44
CA THR A 162 24.45 6.01 -1.99
C THR A 162 24.52 4.83 -2.96
N ASP A 163 23.54 4.73 -3.85
CA ASP A 163 23.42 3.62 -4.79
C ASP A 163 24.03 4.01 -6.14
N ALA A 164 24.54 3.03 -6.86
CA ALA A 164 25.01 3.25 -8.23
C ALA A 164 23.82 3.08 -9.20
N HIS A 165 23.56 4.09 -10.02
CA HIS A 165 22.47 4.08 -10.99
C HIS A 165 23.00 4.15 -12.42
N GLU A 166 22.45 3.33 -13.32
CA GLU A 166 22.80 3.25 -14.73
C GLU A 166 21.55 3.40 -15.60
N GLY A 167 21.69 4.05 -16.76
CA GLY A 167 20.59 4.26 -17.71
C GLY A 167 20.47 5.76 -18.11
N PRO A 168 19.32 6.19 -18.64
CA PRO A 168 18.14 5.36 -18.96
C PRO A 168 18.39 4.45 -20.18
N PHE A 169 18.01 3.18 -20.05
CA PHE A 169 17.99 2.24 -21.16
C PHE A 169 16.62 2.29 -21.84
N GLN A 170 16.61 2.49 -23.14
CA GLN A 170 15.36 2.51 -23.91
C GLN A 170 14.80 1.09 -24.03
N LEU A 171 13.52 0.94 -23.72
CA LEU A 171 12.78 -0.30 -23.92
C LEU A 171 11.85 -0.15 -25.15
N PRO A 172 11.44 -1.27 -25.77
CA PRO A 172 10.32 -1.23 -26.72
C PRO A 172 9.12 -0.52 -26.10
N ASP A 173 8.23 0.03 -26.89
CA ASP A 173 6.99 0.70 -26.41
C ASP A 173 7.16 2.08 -25.71
N GLY A 174 8.32 2.68 -25.82
CA GLY A 174 8.58 4.03 -25.27
C GLY A 174 8.82 4.07 -23.75
N ARG A 175 8.95 2.93 -23.09
CA ARG A 175 9.40 2.86 -21.69
C ARG A 175 10.91 3.01 -21.57
N ILE A 176 11.38 3.34 -20.39
CA ILE A 176 12.80 3.41 -20.05
C ILE A 176 13.08 2.62 -18.77
N GLU A 177 14.31 2.12 -18.64
CA GLU A 177 14.77 1.36 -17.48
C GLU A 177 15.95 2.06 -16.83
N ILE A 178 15.89 2.21 -15.50
CA ILE A 178 17.03 2.55 -14.64
C ILE A 178 17.43 1.30 -13.87
N ARG A 179 18.71 0.95 -13.90
CA ARG A 179 19.30 -0.13 -13.11
C ARG A 179 20.07 0.45 -11.94
N SER A 180 19.78 -0.04 -10.75
CA SER A 180 20.44 0.40 -9.52
C SER A 180 21.15 -0.77 -8.86
N ARG A 181 22.34 -0.51 -8.34
CA ARG A 181 23.10 -1.45 -7.49
C ARG A 181 23.07 -0.91 -6.06
N ILE A 182 22.52 -1.70 -5.16
CA ILE A 182 22.28 -1.36 -3.77
C ILE A 182 23.19 -2.22 -2.90
N VAL A 183 24.10 -1.61 -2.18
CA VAL A 183 24.99 -2.34 -1.26
C VAL A 183 24.17 -2.76 -0.03
N SER A 184 24.21 -4.06 0.28
CA SER A 184 23.60 -4.63 1.49
C SER A 184 24.58 -5.54 2.20
N PRO A 185 24.37 -5.89 3.47
CA PRO A 185 25.22 -6.82 4.20
C PRO A 185 25.33 -8.21 3.57
N GLU A 186 24.32 -8.61 2.79
CA GLU A 186 24.23 -9.90 2.12
C GLU A 186 24.90 -9.90 0.74
N GLY A 187 25.41 -8.76 0.30
CA GLY A 187 25.98 -8.54 -1.01
C GLY A 187 25.25 -7.43 -1.78
N THR A 188 25.60 -7.28 -3.04
CA THR A 188 25.01 -6.23 -3.87
C THR A 188 23.69 -6.72 -4.47
N LEU A 189 22.59 -6.07 -4.06
CA LEU A 189 21.29 -6.25 -4.69
C LEU A 189 21.23 -5.47 -6.01
N SER A 190 20.48 -5.98 -6.97
CA SER A 190 20.17 -5.28 -8.21
C SER A 190 18.70 -4.90 -8.25
N LYS A 191 18.41 -3.65 -8.60
CA LYS A 191 17.03 -3.14 -8.74
C LYS A 191 16.84 -2.62 -10.15
N SER A 192 15.83 -3.11 -10.86
CA SER A 192 15.35 -2.57 -12.13
C SER A 192 14.11 -1.71 -11.86
N THR A 193 14.11 -0.47 -12.31
CA THR A 193 12.99 0.45 -12.24
C THR A 193 12.59 0.83 -13.65
N VAL A 194 11.38 0.44 -14.07
CA VAL A 194 10.81 0.72 -15.39
C VAL A 194 9.85 1.89 -15.28
N LEU A 195 10.04 2.87 -16.15
CA LEU A 195 9.27 4.12 -16.16
C LEU A 195 8.64 4.36 -17.54
N ASP A 196 7.58 5.13 -17.55
CA ASP A 196 7.05 5.74 -18.77
C ASP A 196 8.02 6.82 -19.27
N GLY A 197 8.50 6.68 -20.49
CA GLY A 197 9.54 7.55 -21.06
C GLY A 197 9.07 8.98 -21.38
N THR A 198 7.81 9.28 -21.20
CA THR A 198 7.23 10.60 -21.42
C THR A 198 6.92 11.31 -20.11
N THR A 199 6.28 10.61 -19.19
CA THR A 199 5.80 11.17 -17.93
C THR A 199 6.78 10.98 -16.78
N GLY A 200 7.76 10.07 -16.91
CA GLY A 200 8.68 9.73 -15.83
C GLY A 200 8.04 8.94 -14.68
N LEU A 201 6.80 8.47 -14.84
CA LEU A 201 6.11 7.71 -13.82
C LEU A 201 6.66 6.29 -13.74
N VAL A 202 6.92 5.81 -12.53
CA VAL A 202 7.36 4.45 -12.29
C VAL A 202 6.20 3.50 -12.55
N LEU A 203 6.43 2.52 -13.42
CA LEU A 203 5.47 1.50 -13.81
C LEU A 203 5.76 0.14 -13.17
N GLU A 204 7.04 -0.23 -13.10
CA GLU A 204 7.45 -1.51 -12.54
C GLU A 204 8.75 -1.34 -11.74
N GLN A 205 8.89 -2.14 -10.70
CA GLN A 205 10.14 -2.27 -9.94
C GLN A 205 10.40 -3.75 -9.69
N HIS A 206 11.63 -4.19 -9.90
CA HIS A 206 12.06 -5.56 -9.68
C HIS A 206 13.34 -5.56 -8.86
N LEU A 207 13.34 -6.28 -7.76
CA LEU A 207 14.48 -6.45 -6.88
C LEU A 207 15.06 -7.85 -7.05
N PHE A 208 16.38 -7.94 -7.18
CA PHE A 208 17.10 -9.19 -7.37
C PHE A 208 18.18 -9.36 -6.30
N SER A 209 18.39 -10.61 -5.89
CA SER A 209 19.47 -11.02 -5.01
C SER A 209 20.84 -10.85 -5.70
N PRO A 210 21.96 -10.97 -4.95
CA PRO A 210 23.30 -11.02 -5.55
C PRO A 210 23.49 -12.15 -6.54
N THR A 211 22.70 -13.22 -6.44
CA THR A 211 22.72 -14.39 -7.36
C THR A 211 21.79 -14.22 -8.56
N GLY A 212 21.07 -13.09 -8.67
CA GLY A 212 20.14 -12.81 -9.75
C GLY A 212 18.73 -13.41 -9.56
N GLU A 213 18.42 -13.97 -8.39
CA GLU A 213 17.08 -14.42 -8.06
C GLU A 213 16.16 -13.23 -7.81
N ARG A 214 14.94 -13.26 -8.35
CA ARG A 214 13.98 -12.19 -8.14
C ARG A 214 13.35 -12.26 -6.75
N LEU A 215 13.67 -11.30 -5.90
CA LEU A 215 13.20 -11.21 -4.53
C LEU A 215 11.78 -10.60 -4.45
N ALA A 216 11.54 -9.55 -5.23
CA ALA A 216 10.25 -8.87 -5.23
C ALA A 216 9.97 -8.20 -6.58
N SER A 217 8.70 -8.01 -6.89
CA SER A 217 8.24 -7.19 -8.01
C SER A 217 7.05 -6.34 -7.58
N VAL A 218 7.03 -5.12 -8.07
CA VAL A 218 5.91 -4.19 -7.91
C VAL A 218 5.53 -3.69 -9.29
N ARG A 219 4.23 -3.71 -9.62
CA ARG A 219 3.67 -3.07 -10.81
C ARG A 219 2.64 -2.04 -10.36
N THR A 220 2.74 -0.84 -10.92
CA THR A 220 1.82 0.26 -10.64
C THR A 220 1.12 0.69 -11.92
N THR A 221 -0.20 0.83 -11.83
CA THR A 221 -1.03 1.20 -12.99
C THR A 221 -2.13 2.18 -12.58
N ARG A 222 -2.92 2.65 -13.56
CA ARG A 222 -4.04 3.58 -13.36
C ARG A 222 -3.59 4.86 -12.67
N HIS A 223 -2.43 5.41 -13.04
CA HIS A 223 -1.94 6.66 -12.47
C HIS A 223 -2.95 7.80 -12.70
N ARG A 224 -3.15 8.60 -11.67
CA ARG A 224 -4.00 9.80 -11.71
C ARG A 224 -3.24 10.99 -11.14
N PHE A 225 -3.40 12.10 -11.77
CA PHE A 225 -2.91 13.36 -11.26
C PHE A 225 -3.73 13.79 -10.05
N ASP A 226 -3.05 14.15 -8.97
CA ASP A 226 -3.64 14.72 -7.76
C ASP A 226 -3.35 16.22 -7.71
N PRO A 227 -4.37 17.08 -7.87
CA PRO A 227 -4.17 18.52 -7.90
C PRO A 227 -3.73 19.10 -6.56
N THR A 228 -3.94 18.39 -5.44
CA THR A 228 -3.55 18.86 -4.11
C THR A 228 -2.04 18.86 -3.92
N SER A 229 -1.38 17.78 -4.31
CA SER A 229 0.08 17.67 -4.26
C SER A 229 0.75 18.09 -5.58
N GLY A 230 0.04 18.06 -6.70
CA GLY A 230 0.61 18.21 -8.03
C GLY A 230 1.39 16.97 -8.48
N SER A 231 1.16 15.81 -7.85
CA SER A 231 1.82 14.53 -8.15
C SER A 231 0.89 13.61 -8.92
N ALA A 232 1.46 12.69 -9.70
CA ALA A 232 0.73 11.60 -10.32
C ALA A 232 0.99 10.30 -9.54
N LEU A 233 -0.08 9.66 -9.07
CA LEU A 233 0.00 8.52 -8.15
C LEU A 233 -0.81 7.34 -8.70
N PRO A 234 -0.33 6.10 -8.52
CA PRO A 234 -1.04 4.90 -8.96
C PRO A 234 -2.35 4.70 -8.19
N ARG A 235 -3.30 4.05 -8.83
CA ARG A 235 -4.55 3.59 -8.21
C ARG A 235 -4.62 2.08 -8.11
N LEU A 236 -3.71 1.37 -8.78
CA LEU A 236 -3.60 -0.06 -8.69
C LEU A 236 -2.13 -0.43 -8.51
N VAL A 237 -1.85 -1.21 -7.47
CA VAL A 237 -0.54 -1.74 -7.13
C VAL A 237 -0.64 -3.25 -7.06
N GLU A 238 0.23 -3.94 -7.79
CA GLU A 238 0.37 -5.39 -7.79
C GLU A 238 1.75 -5.73 -7.24
N VAL A 239 1.80 -6.57 -6.24
CA VAL A 239 3.05 -6.98 -5.59
C VAL A 239 3.19 -8.48 -5.68
N SER A 240 4.36 -8.93 -6.12
CA SER A 240 4.75 -10.33 -6.10
C SER A 240 6.01 -10.50 -5.26
N TRP A 241 5.95 -11.45 -4.33
CA TRP A 241 7.01 -11.77 -3.42
C TRP A 241 7.27 -13.29 -3.42
N PRO A 242 8.05 -13.80 -4.38
CA PRO A 242 8.20 -15.23 -4.62
C PRO A 242 8.70 -16.02 -3.41
N ALA A 243 9.69 -15.49 -2.68
CA ALA A 243 10.27 -16.16 -1.50
C ALA A 243 9.23 -16.43 -0.40
N ALA A 244 8.30 -15.50 -0.20
CA ALA A 244 7.21 -15.64 0.76
C ALA A 244 5.96 -16.32 0.16
N LYS A 245 5.95 -16.61 -1.15
CA LYS A 245 4.78 -17.07 -1.90
C LYS A 245 3.56 -16.16 -1.72
N ILE A 246 3.81 -14.87 -1.67
CA ILE A 246 2.78 -13.83 -1.48
C ILE A 246 2.64 -13.04 -2.77
N ASP A 247 1.44 -13.09 -3.34
CA ASP A 247 1.01 -12.21 -4.41
C ASP A 247 -0.23 -11.47 -3.94
N PHE A 248 -0.20 -10.15 -4.04
CA PHE A 248 -1.36 -9.34 -3.67
C PHE A 248 -1.55 -8.15 -4.59
N GLN A 249 -2.79 -7.68 -4.65
CA GLN A 249 -3.19 -6.48 -5.36
C GLN A 249 -3.85 -5.51 -4.39
N LEU A 250 -3.48 -4.24 -4.49
CA LEU A 250 -4.05 -3.15 -3.73
C LEU A 250 -4.72 -2.16 -4.69
N ASP A 251 -6.05 -2.10 -4.66
CA ASP A 251 -6.83 -1.09 -5.38
C ASP A 251 -7.07 0.11 -4.48
N LEU A 252 -6.58 1.27 -4.89
CA LEU A 252 -6.56 2.52 -4.15
C LEU A 252 -7.63 3.46 -4.71
N ALA A 253 -8.89 3.20 -4.42
CA ALA A 253 -10.03 3.88 -5.04
C ALA A 253 -9.97 5.41 -4.85
N THR A 254 -9.70 5.86 -3.63
CA THR A 254 -9.59 7.28 -3.28
C THR A 254 -8.25 7.52 -2.59
N VAL A 255 -7.47 8.44 -3.13
CA VAL A 255 -6.19 8.87 -2.54
C VAL A 255 -6.28 10.36 -2.26
N THR A 256 -5.88 10.75 -1.07
CA THR A 256 -5.68 12.14 -0.66
C THR A 256 -4.24 12.33 -0.21
N THR A 257 -3.66 13.48 -0.56
CA THR A 257 -2.28 13.82 -0.21
C THR A 257 -2.23 15.13 0.54
N ASN A 258 -1.22 15.30 1.37
CA ASN A 258 -0.91 16.55 2.08
C ASN A 258 -2.06 17.08 2.93
N MET A 259 -2.95 16.18 3.33
CA MET A 259 -4.06 16.47 4.25
C MET A 259 -3.70 15.99 5.67
N PRO A 260 -4.10 16.71 6.71
CA PRO A 260 -3.95 16.21 8.07
C PRO A 260 -4.75 14.90 8.24
N PRO A 261 -4.24 13.93 8.98
CA PRO A 261 -4.99 12.72 9.27
C PRO A 261 -6.27 13.05 10.04
N PRO A 262 -7.38 12.31 9.82
CA PRO A 262 -8.68 12.60 10.44
C PRO A 262 -8.73 12.36 11.95
N ASN A 263 -7.75 11.62 12.49
CA ASN A 263 -7.60 11.32 13.92
C ASN A 263 -6.34 11.98 14.47
N GLU A 264 -6.15 11.94 15.81
CA GLU A 264 -4.91 12.39 16.43
C GLU A 264 -3.69 11.78 15.73
N PRO A 265 -2.79 12.59 15.15
CA PRO A 265 -1.69 12.10 14.31
C PRO A 265 -0.81 11.05 15.02
N GLY A 266 -0.65 11.17 16.33
CA GLY A 266 0.16 10.26 17.13
C GLY A 266 -0.35 8.82 17.15
N GLN A 267 -1.66 8.60 17.16
CA GLN A 267 -2.24 7.25 17.26
C GLN A 267 -2.08 6.44 15.96
N LEU A 268 -2.05 7.11 14.81
CA LEU A 268 -1.92 6.43 13.52
C LEU A 268 -0.59 5.67 13.39
N TRP A 269 0.47 6.23 13.97
CA TRP A 269 1.83 5.72 13.87
C TRP A 269 2.30 4.92 15.11
N GLN A 270 1.41 4.63 16.04
CA GLN A 270 1.71 3.78 17.18
C GLN A 270 1.52 2.31 16.83
N MET A 271 2.45 1.49 17.28
CA MET A 271 2.28 0.04 17.25
C MET A 271 1.05 -0.32 18.09
N PRO A 272 0.07 -1.05 17.54
CA PRO A 272 -1.14 -1.40 18.26
C PRO A 272 -0.88 -2.46 19.33
N ALA A 273 -1.82 -2.58 20.27
CA ALA A 273 -1.95 -3.74 21.12
C ALA A 273 -3.20 -4.51 20.71
N TYR A 274 -3.08 -5.81 20.48
CA TYR A 274 -4.20 -6.70 20.20
C TYR A 274 -4.37 -7.70 21.32
N GLU A 275 -5.58 -7.82 21.85
CA GLU A 275 -5.89 -8.74 22.93
C GLU A 275 -5.59 -10.18 22.52
N GLY A 276 -4.87 -10.92 23.38
CA GLY A 276 -4.45 -12.29 23.09
C GLY A 276 -3.19 -12.42 22.21
N TYR A 277 -2.61 -11.33 21.73
CA TYR A 277 -1.41 -11.36 20.90
C TYR A 277 -0.21 -10.78 21.66
N ARG A 278 0.79 -11.63 21.91
CA ARG A 278 2.02 -11.21 22.57
C ARG A 278 2.92 -10.43 21.58
N PRO A 279 3.46 -9.27 21.95
CA PRO A 279 4.49 -8.61 21.14
C PRO A 279 5.79 -9.43 21.17
N VAL A 280 6.38 -9.64 20.00
CA VAL A 280 7.61 -10.41 19.79
C VAL A 280 8.61 -9.55 19.04
N ASP A 281 9.74 -9.29 19.69
CA ASP A 281 10.85 -8.56 19.09
C ASP A 281 11.72 -9.53 18.26
N LEU A 282 11.69 -9.34 16.94
CA LEU A 282 12.42 -10.17 15.98
C LEU A 282 13.96 -10.04 16.08
N ALA A 283 14.44 -9.01 16.75
CA ALA A 283 15.87 -8.84 17.02
C ALA A 283 16.35 -9.69 18.21
N ASN A 284 15.49 -9.98 19.17
CA ASN A 284 15.88 -10.57 20.46
C ASN A 284 15.39 -12.01 20.67
N GLU A 285 14.44 -12.52 19.86
CA GLU A 285 13.89 -13.88 20.04
C GLU A 285 14.49 -14.93 19.13
N ASN A 286 14.92 -16.05 19.74
CA ASN A 286 15.12 -17.33 19.07
C ASN A 286 13.76 -18.00 18.83
N ILE A 287 13.07 -17.66 17.74
CA ILE A 287 11.77 -18.25 17.37
C ILE A 287 11.85 -19.78 17.23
N GLY A 288 13.07 -20.33 17.03
CA GLY A 288 13.30 -21.77 16.84
C GLY A 288 13.03 -22.65 18.06
N SER A 289 13.01 -22.11 19.29
CA SER A 289 12.81 -22.90 20.51
C SER A 289 11.35 -23.21 20.84
N HIS A 290 10.38 -22.52 20.22
CA HIS A 290 8.95 -22.72 20.50
C HIS A 290 8.22 -23.57 19.46
N MET A 291 8.80 -23.83 18.30
CA MET A 291 8.20 -24.73 17.31
C MET A 291 8.46 -26.22 17.57
N GLN A 292 9.32 -26.57 18.56
CA GLN A 292 9.66 -27.96 18.90
C GLN A 292 9.09 -28.48 20.24
N ALA A 293 8.32 -27.70 20.99
CA ALA A 293 7.81 -28.09 22.29
C ALA A 293 6.31 -28.43 22.26
N GLN A 294 5.95 -29.54 21.61
CA GLN A 294 4.82 -30.35 22.03
C GLN A 294 5.24 -31.82 22.02
N PRO A 295 5.63 -32.39 23.17
CA PRO A 295 5.61 -33.83 23.32
C PRO A 295 4.14 -34.27 23.41
N SER A 296 3.76 -35.13 22.49
CA SER A 296 2.54 -35.91 22.54
C SER A 296 2.40 -36.60 23.91
N SER A 297 1.46 -36.14 24.72
CA SER A 297 1.02 -36.90 25.88
C SER A 297 0.14 -38.06 25.40
N GLU A 298 0.74 -39.19 25.23
CA GLU A 298 0.08 -40.49 25.11
C GLU A 298 -0.61 -40.82 26.45
N PRO A 299 -1.89 -41.16 26.50
CA PRO A 299 -2.53 -41.63 27.73
C PRO A 299 -2.10 -43.06 28.00
N GLN A 300 -1.32 -43.28 29.05
CA GLN A 300 -1.11 -44.60 29.62
C GLN A 300 -2.41 -45.12 30.20
N ARG A 301 -2.82 -46.31 29.73
CA ARG A 301 -3.83 -47.16 30.33
C ARG A 301 -3.25 -47.93 31.54
#